data_1b4090caabecae8b9f85fe3d1b0fd92b
#
_entry.id   1b4090caabecae8b9f85fe3d1b0fd92b
#
_cell.length_a   1.000
_cell.length_b   1.000
_cell.length_c   1.000
_cell.angle_alpha   90.00
_cell.angle_beta   90.00
_cell.angle_gamma   90.00
#
_symmetry.space_group_name_H-M   'P 1'
#
loop_
_entity.id
_entity.type
_entity.pdbx_description
1 polymer ?
#
loop_
_entity_poly.entity_id
_entity_poly.type
_entity_poly.pdbx_seq_one_letter_code
_entity_poly.pdbx_strand_id
1 'polypeptide(L)'
;TTIKKHLFQAACQHKKMDFIIQKATELGIDTITPILTNRCKVNLKNNEHKAERWNQIAIEACRQSQRNTVPIINNAIKIADINIDKSACNLLLSPTSNKTLPSLTEPAGDFNIFIGPEGGFTDIEVNNLVGNGCHDIKFGPRIMRTETAAIAVIAAINVLWGDCK
;
A
#
# COMPACT_ATOMS: atom_id res chain seq x y z
N THR A 1 -14.12 16.30 4.11
CA THR A 1 -13.32 15.81 2.97
C THR A 1 -12.75 14.45 3.34
N THR A 2 -13.14 13.42 2.64
CA THR A 2 -12.66 12.05 2.93
C THR A 2 -11.23 11.93 2.39
N ILE A 3 -10.27 11.65 3.27
CA ILE A 3 -8.87 11.40 2.91
C ILE A 3 -8.80 10.13 2.07
N LYS A 4 -8.27 10.22 0.86
CA LYS A 4 -8.08 9.07 -0.02
C LYS A 4 -6.78 8.33 0.33
N LYS A 5 -6.80 7.04 0.16
CA LYS A 5 -5.67 6.15 0.45
C LYS A 5 -5.32 5.32 -0.79
N HIS A 6 -4.09 5.45 -1.24
CA HIS A 6 -3.54 4.71 -2.36
C HIS A 6 -2.45 3.75 -1.85
N LEU A 7 -2.63 2.46 -2.05
CA LEU A 7 -1.67 1.42 -1.70
C LEU A 7 -0.80 1.06 -2.91
N PHE A 8 0.49 1.33 -2.82
CA PHE A 8 1.54 0.82 -3.71
C PHE A 8 2.11 -0.46 -3.09
N GLN A 9 1.57 -1.60 -3.50
CA GLN A 9 1.92 -2.90 -2.94
C GLN A 9 2.92 -3.62 -3.83
N ALA A 10 4.10 -3.94 -3.29
CA ALA A 10 5.04 -4.79 -4.01
C ALA A 10 4.40 -6.15 -4.36
N ALA A 11 4.56 -6.56 -5.61
CA ALA A 11 3.99 -7.80 -6.10
C ALA A 11 4.52 -8.99 -5.28
N CYS A 12 3.63 -9.80 -4.77
CA CYS A 12 3.89 -10.97 -3.97
C CYS A 12 3.05 -12.17 -4.44
N GLN A 13 3.19 -13.31 -3.80
CA GLN A 13 2.49 -14.55 -4.18
C GLN A 13 0.97 -14.34 -4.27
N HIS A 14 0.31 -15.05 -5.19
CA HIS A 14 -1.11 -14.89 -5.49
C HIS A 14 -2.03 -14.84 -4.27
N LYS A 15 -1.90 -15.81 -3.35
CA LYS A 15 -2.73 -15.86 -2.14
C LYS A 15 -2.55 -14.65 -1.24
N LYS A 16 -1.34 -14.10 -1.18
CA LYS A 16 -1.05 -12.89 -0.39
C LYS A 16 -1.65 -11.66 -1.04
N MET A 17 -1.52 -11.52 -2.37
CA MET A 17 -2.16 -10.41 -3.10
C MET A 17 -3.67 -10.45 -2.97
N ASP A 18 -4.29 -11.62 -3.12
CA ASP A 18 -5.73 -11.79 -2.93
C ASP A 18 -6.18 -11.34 -1.53
N PHE A 19 -5.44 -11.74 -0.50
CA PHE A 19 -5.69 -11.35 0.88
C PHE A 19 -5.53 -9.84 1.09
N ILE A 20 -4.46 -9.25 0.56
CA ILE A 20 -4.21 -7.81 0.67
C ILE A 20 -5.35 -7.02 0.03
N ILE A 21 -5.74 -7.39 -1.19
CA ILE A 21 -6.82 -6.71 -1.91
C ILE A 21 -8.14 -6.81 -1.14
N GLN A 22 -8.48 -7.99 -0.66
CA GLN A 22 -9.68 -8.21 0.13
C GLN A 22 -9.68 -7.32 1.38
N LYS A 23 -8.64 -7.41 2.21
CA LYS A 23 -8.59 -6.71 3.49
C LYS A 23 -8.36 -5.20 3.36
N ALA A 24 -7.57 -4.76 2.40
CA ALA A 24 -7.43 -3.33 2.11
C ALA A 24 -8.76 -2.72 1.64
N THR A 25 -9.55 -3.48 0.85
CA THR A 25 -10.89 -3.05 0.44
C THR A 25 -11.81 -2.91 1.65
N GLU A 26 -11.85 -3.89 2.54
CA GLU A 26 -12.65 -3.83 3.78
C GLU A 26 -12.26 -2.63 4.66
N LEU A 27 -10.98 -2.25 4.66
CA LEU A 27 -10.43 -1.11 5.41
C LEU A 27 -10.54 0.23 4.66
N GLY A 28 -11.26 0.29 3.57
CA GLY A 28 -11.55 1.56 2.91
C GLY A 28 -10.43 2.10 2.03
N ILE A 29 -9.55 1.26 1.46
CA ILE A 29 -8.58 1.72 0.45
C ILE A 29 -9.30 2.23 -0.80
N ASP A 30 -8.79 3.27 -1.44
CA ASP A 30 -9.40 3.85 -2.65
C ASP A 30 -8.73 3.34 -3.93
N THR A 31 -7.42 3.13 -3.89
CA THR A 31 -6.66 2.68 -5.05
C THR A 31 -5.58 1.69 -4.62
N ILE A 32 -5.36 0.65 -5.43
CA ILE A 32 -4.26 -0.30 -5.25
C ILE A 32 -3.47 -0.37 -6.55
N THR A 33 -2.18 -0.15 -6.47
CA THR A 33 -1.25 -0.32 -7.59
C THR A 33 -0.19 -1.36 -7.23
N PRO A 34 -0.18 -2.52 -7.89
CA PRO A 34 0.91 -3.47 -7.73
C PRO A 34 2.20 -2.85 -8.26
N ILE A 35 3.29 -2.97 -7.52
CA ILE A 35 4.59 -2.45 -7.95
C ILE A 35 5.63 -3.56 -8.10
N LEU A 36 6.48 -3.41 -9.11
CA LEU A 36 7.61 -4.29 -9.36
C LEU A 36 8.87 -3.65 -8.79
N THR A 37 9.42 -4.29 -7.78
CA THR A 37 10.64 -3.87 -7.08
C THR A 37 11.78 -4.84 -7.38
N ASN A 38 13.01 -4.48 -7.06
CA ASN A 38 14.19 -5.29 -7.32
C ASN A 38 14.11 -6.69 -6.69
N ARG A 39 13.55 -6.79 -5.48
CA ARG A 39 13.45 -8.05 -4.72
C ARG A 39 12.10 -8.77 -4.87
N CYS A 40 11.25 -8.35 -5.81
CA CYS A 40 10.05 -9.10 -6.16
C CYS A 40 10.41 -10.43 -6.82
N LYS A 41 9.87 -11.52 -6.28
CA LYS A 41 10.06 -12.88 -6.83
C LYS A 41 8.97 -13.29 -7.83
N VAL A 42 7.95 -12.47 -8.00
CA VAL A 42 6.76 -12.78 -8.80
C VAL A 42 6.86 -12.08 -10.15
N ASN A 43 6.60 -12.83 -11.21
CA ASN A 43 6.49 -12.30 -12.56
C ASN A 43 5.01 -12.04 -12.89
N LEU A 44 4.69 -10.79 -13.25
CA LEU A 44 3.34 -10.37 -13.61
C LEU A 44 3.08 -10.40 -15.13
N LYS A 45 3.71 -11.32 -15.87
CA LYS A 45 3.62 -11.37 -17.34
C LYS A 45 2.21 -11.58 -17.93
N ASN A 46 1.22 -12.01 -17.15
CA ASN A 46 -0.18 -12.19 -17.59
C ASN A 46 -1.10 -11.31 -16.74
N ASN A 47 -1.00 -9.99 -16.91
CA ASN A 47 -1.68 -9.01 -16.06
C ASN A 47 -3.21 -8.97 -16.23
N GLU A 48 -3.76 -9.28 -17.40
CA GLU A 48 -5.20 -9.13 -17.67
C GLU A 48 -6.06 -10.05 -16.80
N HIS A 49 -5.76 -11.35 -16.79
CA HIS A 49 -6.49 -12.31 -15.94
C HIS A 49 -6.31 -12.05 -14.44
N LYS A 50 -5.16 -11.53 -14.03
CA LYS A 50 -4.92 -11.15 -12.64
C LYS A 50 -5.73 -9.92 -12.25
N ALA A 51 -5.79 -8.92 -13.11
CA ALA A 51 -6.58 -7.72 -12.88
C ALA A 51 -8.08 -8.03 -12.75
N GLU A 52 -8.63 -8.88 -13.62
CA GLU A 52 -10.01 -9.35 -13.53
C GLU A 52 -10.30 -10.06 -12.20
N ARG A 53 -9.41 -10.99 -11.80
CA ARG A 53 -9.51 -11.70 -10.53
C ARG A 53 -9.48 -10.74 -9.34
N TRP A 54 -8.56 -9.81 -9.32
CA TRP A 54 -8.41 -8.84 -8.22
C TRP A 54 -9.60 -7.89 -8.15
N ASN A 55 -10.13 -7.44 -9.27
CA ASN A 55 -11.37 -6.67 -9.32
C ASN A 55 -12.55 -7.44 -8.75
N GLN A 56 -12.67 -8.74 -9.07
CA GLN A 56 -13.72 -9.58 -8.52
C GLN A 56 -13.61 -9.73 -7.00
N ILE A 57 -12.40 -9.93 -6.48
CA ILE A 57 -12.14 -9.99 -5.03
C ILE A 57 -12.54 -8.67 -4.36
N ALA A 58 -12.19 -7.53 -4.96
CA ALA A 58 -12.56 -6.22 -4.43
C ALA A 58 -14.09 -6.01 -4.43
N ILE A 59 -14.80 -6.42 -5.48
CA ILE A 59 -16.26 -6.35 -5.54
C ILE A 59 -16.91 -7.19 -4.43
N GLU A 60 -16.44 -8.42 -4.23
CA GLU A 60 -16.95 -9.29 -3.18
C GLU A 60 -16.67 -8.74 -1.77
N ALA A 61 -15.47 -8.19 -1.56
CA ALA A 61 -15.11 -7.52 -0.31
C ALA A 61 -15.99 -6.29 -0.05
N CYS A 62 -16.30 -5.49 -1.08
CA CYS A 62 -17.23 -4.37 -0.97
C CYS A 62 -18.64 -4.82 -0.56
N ARG A 63 -19.16 -5.88 -1.16
CA ARG A 63 -20.48 -6.43 -0.80
C ARG A 63 -20.52 -6.89 0.66
N GLN A 64 -19.49 -7.59 1.11
CA GLN A 64 -19.41 -8.09 2.47
C GLN A 64 -19.27 -6.96 3.50
N SER A 65 -18.45 -5.94 3.21
CA SER A 65 -18.19 -4.80 4.10
C SER A 65 -19.18 -3.65 3.94
N GLN A 66 -20.20 -3.81 3.09
CA GLN A 66 -21.23 -2.78 2.79
C GLN A 66 -20.64 -1.47 2.23
N ARG A 67 -19.51 -1.56 1.51
CA ARG A 67 -18.95 -0.42 0.79
C ARG A 67 -19.71 -0.16 -0.50
N ASN A 68 -19.99 1.12 -0.75
CA ASN A 68 -20.66 1.56 -1.98
C ASN A 68 -19.69 1.86 -3.14
N THR A 69 -18.39 1.91 -2.86
CA THR A 69 -17.37 2.25 -3.86
C THR A 69 -16.31 1.16 -3.91
N VAL A 70 -16.13 0.57 -5.08
CA VAL A 70 -15.08 -0.43 -5.33
C VAL A 70 -13.76 0.33 -5.54
N PRO A 71 -12.65 -0.10 -4.89
CA PRO A 71 -11.36 0.51 -5.13
C PRO A 71 -10.88 0.28 -6.56
N ILE A 72 -10.10 1.24 -7.08
CA ILE A 72 -9.46 1.11 -8.38
C ILE A 72 -8.23 0.23 -8.23
N ILE A 73 -8.13 -0.84 -9.02
CA ILE A 73 -6.95 -1.67 -9.09
C ILE A 73 -6.22 -1.38 -10.40
N ASN A 74 -5.08 -0.71 -10.29
CA ASN A 74 -4.26 -0.32 -11.43
C ASN A 74 -3.44 -1.49 -11.97
N ASN A 75 -2.97 -1.33 -13.20
CA ASN A 75 -1.95 -2.21 -13.76
C ASN A 75 -0.64 -2.09 -12.96
N ALA A 76 0.11 -3.19 -12.93
CA ALA A 76 1.42 -3.19 -12.29
C ALA A 76 2.40 -2.25 -12.99
N ILE A 77 3.16 -1.50 -12.19
CA ILE A 77 4.21 -0.60 -12.70
C ILE A 77 5.54 -0.86 -12.00
N LYS A 78 6.65 -0.51 -12.64
CA LYS A 78 7.96 -0.56 -11.99
C LYS A 78 8.07 0.57 -10.96
N ILE A 79 8.69 0.28 -9.82
CA ILE A 79 8.88 1.29 -8.76
C ILE A 79 9.61 2.53 -9.28
N ALA A 80 10.54 2.37 -10.22
CA ALA A 80 11.30 3.47 -10.83
C ALA A 80 10.44 4.39 -11.70
N ASP A 81 9.29 3.92 -12.18
CA ASP A 81 8.41 4.67 -13.08
C ASP A 81 7.29 5.41 -12.31
N ILE A 82 7.26 5.31 -10.99
CA ILE A 82 6.26 5.97 -10.15
C ILE A 82 6.55 7.47 -10.08
N ASN A 83 5.59 8.27 -10.51
CA ASN A 83 5.61 9.70 -10.24
C ASN A 83 4.98 9.97 -8.86
N ILE A 84 5.80 10.39 -7.90
CA ILE A 84 5.34 10.62 -6.53
C ILE A 84 4.67 12.00 -6.44
N ASP A 85 3.40 12.00 -6.08
CA ASP A 85 2.66 13.23 -5.79
C ASP A 85 3.13 13.83 -4.47
N LYS A 86 3.84 14.95 -4.55
CA LYS A 86 4.38 15.66 -3.38
C LYS A 86 3.32 16.37 -2.54
N SER A 87 2.09 16.50 -3.05
CA SER A 87 0.96 17.07 -2.28
C SER A 87 0.35 16.04 -1.33
N ALA A 88 0.58 14.75 -1.57
CA ALA A 88 0.12 13.66 -0.72
C ALA A 88 1.11 13.34 0.41
N CYS A 89 0.63 12.73 1.47
CA CYS A 89 1.45 12.12 2.50
C CYS A 89 1.98 10.77 2.00
N ASN A 90 3.23 10.73 1.59
CA ASN A 90 3.86 9.55 1.04
C ASN A 90 4.57 8.76 2.14
N LEU A 91 4.09 7.57 2.47
CA LEU A 91 4.61 6.70 3.54
C LEU A 91 5.32 5.50 2.95
N LEU A 92 6.56 5.29 3.35
CA LEU A 92 7.35 4.11 3.03
C LEU A 92 7.57 3.29 4.30
N LEU A 93 7.06 2.06 4.35
CA LEU A 93 7.35 1.17 5.47
C LEU A 93 8.75 0.58 5.33
N SER A 94 9.60 0.92 6.29
CA SER A 94 10.98 0.45 6.38
C SER A 94 11.30 0.00 7.81
N PRO A 95 11.72 -1.26 8.02
CA PRO A 95 12.06 -1.73 9.37
C PRO A 95 13.29 -1.04 9.97
N THR A 96 14.11 -0.38 9.16
CA THR A 96 15.32 0.32 9.58
C THR A 96 15.09 1.80 9.93
N SER A 97 13.90 2.33 9.70
CA SER A 97 13.57 3.71 10.05
C SER A 97 13.54 3.93 11.56
N ASN A 98 13.86 5.14 11.98
CA ASN A 98 13.70 5.60 13.37
C ASN A 98 12.41 6.41 13.61
N LYS A 99 11.66 6.71 12.53
CA LYS A 99 10.40 7.45 12.61
C LYS A 99 9.23 6.48 12.73
N THR A 100 8.17 6.91 13.39
CA THR A 100 6.93 6.13 13.56
C THR A 100 5.74 6.89 12.99
N LEU A 101 4.65 6.18 12.69
CA LEU A 101 3.44 6.82 12.16
C LEU A 101 2.90 7.93 13.09
N PRO A 102 2.80 7.71 14.42
CA PRO A 102 2.35 8.77 15.35
C PRO A 102 3.29 9.98 15.47
N SER A 103 4.53 9.87 15.00
CA SER A 103 5.47 11.01 14.99
C SER A 103 5.23 12.00 13.86
N LEU A 104 4.34 11.67 12.92
CA LEU A 104 3.95 12.56 11.84
C LEU A 104 2.85 13.50 12.31
N THR A 105 2.90 14.75 11.87
CA THR A 105 1.78 15.69 12.02
C THR A 105 0.61 15.23 11.17
N GLU A 106 -0.62 15.59 11.55
CA GLU A 106 -1.81 15.27 10.76
C GLU A 106 -1.63 15.75 9.32
N PRO A 107 -1.68 14.84 8.34
CA PRO A 107 -1.46 15.20 6.94
C PRO A 107 -2.63 16.01 6.38
N ALA A 108 -2.33 17.00 5.58
CA ALA A 108 -3.33 17.85 4.94
C ALA A 108 -3.95 17.26 3.66
N GLY A 109 -3.47 16.12 3.19
CA GLY A 109 -3.85 15.51 1.91
C GLY A 109 -4.02 14.00 1.96
N ASP A 110 -4.15 13.43 0.78
CA ASP A 110 -4.28 11.99 0.57
C ASP A 110 -3.03 11.22 0.99
N PHE A 111 -3.16 9.92 1.18
CA PHE A 111 -2.05 9.03 1.53
C PHE A 111 -1.62 8.17 0.35
N ASN A 112 -0.32 8.13 0.10
CA ASN A 112 0.34 7.11 -0.71
C ASN A 112 1.16 6.20 0.21
N ILE A 113 0.88 4.89 0.20
CA ILE A 113 1.45 3.91 1.12
C ILE A 113 2.28 2.91 0.32
N PHE A 114 3.58 2.87 0.55
CA PHE A 114 4.52 1.97 -0.14
C PHE A 114 4.89 0.79 0.75
N ILE A 115 4.53 -0.41 0.32
CA ILE A 115 4.81 -1.67 1.03
C ILE A 115 5.71 -2.54 0.16
N GLY A 116 6.86 -2.91 0.71
CA GLY A 116 7.86 -3.76 0.05
C GLY A 116 7.47 -5.23 -0.07
N PRO A 117 8.20 -5.99 -0.88
CA PRO A 117 8.05 -7.45 -0.95
C PRO A 117 8.62 -8.12 0.32
N GLU A 118 8.55 -9.44 0.37
CA GLU A 118 9.08 -10.22 1.52
C GLU A 118 10.56 -9.94 1.80
N GLY A 119 11.35 -9.64 0.78
CA GLY A 119 12.77 -9.24 0.91
C GLY A 119 12.98 -7.76 1.25
N GLY A 120 11.92 -6.97 1.37
CA GLY A 120 11.96 -5.53 1.57
C GLY A 120 12.42 -4.74 0.32
N PHE A 121 12.46 -3.43 0.45
CA PHE A 121 13.07 -2.56 -0.56
C PHE A 121 14.60 -2.61 -0.47
N THR A 122 15.29 -2.38 -1.58
CA THR A 122 16.74 -2.15 -1.55
C THR A 122 17.04 -0.76 -1.00
N ASP A 123 18.28 -0.54 -0.53
CA ASP A 123 18.70 0.80 -0.06
C ASP A 123 18.57 1.86 -1.15
N ILE A 124 18.82 1.49 -2.41
CA ILE A 124 18.66 2.40 -3.56
C ILE A 124 17.19 2.78 -3.73
N GLU A 125 16.27 1.84 -3.64
CA GLU A 125 14.83 2.11 -3.74
C GLU A 125 14.35 2.99 -2.58
N VAL A 126 14.79 2.71 -1.35
CA VAL A 126 14.47 3.53 -0.18
C VAL A 126 14.99 4.95 -0.35
N ASN A 127 16.26 5.11 -0.72
CA ASN A 127 16.86 6.43 -0.90
C ASN A 127 16.18 7.23 -2.03
N ASN A 128 15.81 6.58 -3.11
CA ASN A 128 15.07 7.22 -4.21
C ASN A 128 13.66 7.68 -3.76
N LEU A 129 12.93 6.85 -3.04
CA LEU A 129 11.60 7.20 -2.54
C LEU A 129 11.69 8.35 -1.51
N VAL A 130 12.60 8.27 -0.56
CA VAL A 130 12.82 9.32 0.45
C VAL A 130 13.28 10.62 -0.21
N GLY A 131 14.20 10.55 -1.18
CA GLY A 131 14.65 11.72 -1.94
C GLY A 131 13.55 12.40 -2.75
N ASN A 132 12.49 11.66 -3.11
CA ASN A 132 11.30 12.19 -3.78
C ASN A 132 10.15 12.57 -2.83
N GLY A 133 10.39 12.58 -1.51
CA GLY A 133 9.42 13.10 -0.53
C GLY A 133 8.63 12.04 0.23
N CYS A 134 9.05 10.77 0.19
CA CYS A 134 8.46 9.75 1.05
C CYS A 134 9.03 9.86 2.49
N HIS A 135 8.15 9.70 3.46
CA HIS A 135 8.52 9.51 4.86
C HIS A 135 8.74 8.02 5.11
N ASP A 136 9.97 7.63 5.38
CA ASP A 136 10.27 6.29 5.84
C ASP A 136 9.81 6.15 7.30
N ILE A 137 9.00 5.16 7.57
CA ILE A 137 8.46 4.90 8.91
C ILE A 137 8.66 3.44 9.31
N LYS A 138 8.88 3.24 10.60
CA LYS A 138 8.89 1.94 11.25
C LYS A 138 7.54 1.69 11.93
N PHE A 139 7.00 0.51 11.73
CA PHE A 139 5.73 0.11 12.34
C PHE A 139 5.96 -0.94 13.44
N GLY A 140 6.26 -0.45 14.64
CA GLY A 140 6.56 -1.29 15.80
C GLY A 140 7.94 -1.97 15.77
N PRO A 141 8.28 -2.79 16.78
CA PRO A 141 9.61 -3.39 16.92
C PRO A 141 9.78 -4.69 16.11
N ARG A 142 8.71 -5.26 15.60
CA ARG A 142 8.72 -6.54 14.88
C ARG A 142 8.77 -6.33 13.38
N ILE A 143 9.44 -7.24 12.66
CA ILE A 143 9.37 -7.29 11.19
C ILE A 143 8.07 -8.00 10.82
N MET A 144 7.17 -7.27 10.15
CA MET A 144 5.91 -7.81 9.67
C MET A 144 6.06 -8.41 8.28
N ARG A 145 5.26 -9.41 7.97
CA ARG A 145 5.07 -9.88 6.60
C ARG A 145 4.43 -8.78 5.76
N THR A 146 4.65 -8.80 4.45
CA THR A 146 4.17 -7.77 3.53
C THR A 146 2.65 -7.56 3.62
N GLU A 147 1.88 -8.64 3.69
CA GLU A 147 0.43 -8.60 3.85
C GLU A 147 0.00 -8.02 5.20
N THR A 148 0.71 -8.34 6.27
CA THR A 148 0.44 -7.78 7.60
C THR A 148 0.75 -6.30 7.65
N ALA A 149 1.86 -5.88 7.06
CA ALA A 149 2.28 -4.48 7.02
C ALA A 149 1.26 -3.60 6.29
N ALA A 150 0.76 -4.05 5.15
CA ALA A 150 -0.25 -3.32 4.39
C ALA A 150 -1.52 -3.10 5.22
N ILE A 151 -2.05 -4.16 5.81
CA ILE A 151 -3.30 -4.10 6.59
C ILE A 151 -3.12 -3.24 7.85
N ALA A 152 -2.03 -3.43 8.57
CA ALA A 152 -1.77 -2.72 9.82
C ALA A 152 -1.64 -1.21 9.61
N VAL A 153 -0.91 -0.76 8.58
CA VAL A 153 -0.74 0.67 8.33
C VAL A 153 -2.03 1.33 7.86
N ILE A 154 -2.83 0.67 7.00
CA ILE A 154 -4.13 1.20 6.57
C ILE A 154 -5.06 1.35 7.77
N ALA A 155 -5.15 0.34 8.63
CA ALA A 155 -5.96 0.39 9.84
C ALA A 155 -5.49 1.52 10.80
N ALA A 156 -4.19 1.68 10.99
CA ALA A 156 -3.66 2.75 11.83
C ALA A 156 -3.95 4.16 11.28
N ILE A 157 -3.84 4.36 9.96
CA ILE A 157 -4.23 5.62 9.32
C ILE A 157 -5.71 5.91 9.56
N ASN A 158 -6.57 4.91 9.44
CA ASN A 158 -8.02 5.07 9.69
C ASN A 158 -8.33 5.47 11.12
N VAL A 159 -7.61 4.93 12.09
CA VAL A 159 -7.77 5.29 13.52
C VAL A 159 -7.23 6.68 13.83
N LEU A 160 -6.07 7.04 13.27
CA LEU A 160 -5.43 8.32 13.55
C LEU A 160 -6.11 9.49 12.82
N TRP A 161 -6.43 9.32 11.54
CA TRP A 161 -6.84 10.42 10.66
C TRP A 161 -8.04 10.10 9.76
N GLY A 162 -8.52 8.85 9.75
CA GLY A 162 -9.60 8.40 8.87
C GLY A 162 -10.96 8.29 9.58
N ASP A 163 -11.72 7.30 9.15
CA ASP A 163 -13.13 7.07 9.50
C ASP A 163 -13.36 6.10 10.68
N CYS A 164 -12.29 5.58 11.29
CA CYS A 164 -12.37 4.71 12.47
C CYS A 164 -12.05 5.45 13.79
N LYS A 165 -12.40 6.72 13.87
CA LYS A 165 -12.25 7.53 15.08
C LYS A 165 -13.38 7.30 16.08
#